data_c97c776592f4e8690057406fafd317cc
#
_entry.id   c97c776592f4e8690057406fafd317cc
#
_cell.length_a   1.000
_cell.length_b   1.000
_cell.length_c   1.000
_cell.angle_alpha   90.00
_cell.angle_beta   90.00
_cell.angle_gamma   90.00
#
_symmetry.space_group_name_H-M   'P 1'
#
loop_
_entity.id
_entity.type
_entity.pdbx_description
1 polymer ?
#
loop_
_entity_poly.entity_id
_entity_poly.type
_entity_poly.pdbx_seq_one_letter_code
_entity_poly.pdbx_strand_id
1 'polypeptide(L)'
;MIKILFVCHGNICRSPMAEFVMKKLVRDLRDSNPQASDFEIASAATSTEEIGNPVYPPARRMLARHGIDCSGKTARQMTVADYNHYDYIVLMDQNNLRNLRWILPRDIYEQELAQYNKDRESAQIQDAHNSQAGKVSLLMDWAGKNRDVADPWYTGDFEATWQDVNEGCTALLQHILKNS
;
A
#
# COMPACT_ATOMS: atom_id res chain seq x y z
N MET A 1 6.33 11.06 -12.89
CA MET A 1 5.24 10.87 -11.88
C MET A 1 5.23 9.41 -11.48
N ILE A 2 5.35 9.14 -10.20
CA ILE A 2 5.37 7.78 -9.60
C ILE A 2 3.98 7.49 -9.03
N LYS A 3 3.42 6.33 -9.34
CA LYS A 3 2.02 5.99 -9.03
C LYS A 3 1.95 4.80 -8.09
N ILE A 4 1.35 4.99 -6.91
CA ILE A 4 1.28 3.99 -5.83
C ILE A 4 -0.17 3.72 -5.46
N LEU A 5 -0.58 2.45 -5.46
CA LEU A 5 -1.87 2.00 -4.97
C LEU A 5 -1.68 1.10 -3.75
N PHE A 6 -2.23 1.50 -2.61
CA PHE A 6 -2.29 0.67 -1.41
C PHE A 6 -3.58 -0.15 -1.40
N VAL A 7 -3.49 -1.43 -1.08
CA VAL A 7 -4.64 -2.34 -1.14
C VAL A 7 -4.75 -3.15 0.15
N CYS A 8 -5.95 -3.21 0.73
CA CYS A 8 -6.30 -4.13 1.80
C CYS A 8 -7.66 -4.79 1.52
N HIS A 9 -8.22 -5.52 2.47
CA HIS A 9 -9.50 -6.22 2.27
C HIS A 9 -10.67 -5.24 2.02
N GLY A 10 -10.91 -4.29 2.91
CA GLY A 10 -12.11 -3.43 2.90
C GLY A 10 -11.87 -1.98 2.47
N ASN A 11 -10.65 -1.51 2.42
CA ASN A 11 -10.30 -0.11 2.13
C ASN A 11 -10.89 0.92 3.11
N ILE A 12 -11.03 0.55 4.38
CA ILE A 12 -11.52 1.44 5.45
C ILE A 12 -10.54 1.62 6.62
N CYS A 13 -9.51 0.77 6.75
CA CYS A 13 -8.52 0.85 7.84
C CYS A 13 -7.09 0.97 7.30
N ARG A 14 -6.46 -0.15 6.95
CA ARG A 14 -5.02 -0.24 6.64
C ARG A 14 -4.62 0.51 5.37
N SER A 15 -5.29 0.24 4.26
CA SER A 15 -4.90 0.86 2.98
C SER A 15 -5.18 2.37 2.94
N PRO A 16 -6.30 2.92 3.46
CA PRO A 16 -6.42 4.37 3.54
C PRO A 16 -5.42 4.99 4.52
N MET A 17 -5.07 4.31 5.62
CA MET A 17 -4.02 4.79 6.51
C MET A 17 -2.69 4.91 5.76
N ALA A 18 -2.30 3.89 4.98
CA ALA A 18 -1.09 3.91 4.17
C ALA A 18 -1.12 5.01 3.08
N GLU A 19 -2.26 5.18 2.41
CA GLU A 19 -2.45 6.26 1.43
C GLU A 19 -2.15 7.63 2.03
N PHE A 20 -2.76 7.96 3.16
CA PHE A 20 -2.64 9.29 3.76
C PHE A 20 -1.30 9.50 4.48
N VAL A 21 -0.70 8.46 5.05
CA VAL A 21 0.67 8.51 5.56
C VAL A 21 1.66 8.79 4.43
N MET A 22 1.58 8.06 3.32
CA MET A 22 2.45 8.29 2.17
C MET A 22 2.26 9.69 1.57
N LYS A 23 1.03 10.17 1.45
CA LYS A 23 0.74 11.54 1.01
C LYS A 23 1.39 12.59 1.92
N LYS A 24 1.37 12.37 3.24
CA LYS A 24 2.06 13.25 4.19
C LYS A 24 3.57 13.21 3.99
N LEU A 25 4.17 12.02 3.91
CA LEU A 25 5.61 11.88 3.71
C LEU A 25 6.09 12.56 2.42
N VAL A 26 5.35 12.41 1.33
CA VAL A 26 5.66 13.06 0.05
C VAL A 26 5.50 14.58 0.13
N ARG A 27 4.49 15.09 0.84
CA ARG A 27 4.32 16.52 1.06
C ARG A 27 5.49 17.09 1.84
N ASP A 28 5.85 16.46 2.96
CA ASP A 28 6.98 16.89 3.81
C ASP A 28 8.32 16.85 3.03
N LEU A 29 8.49 15.86 2.15
CA LEU A 29 9.62 15.78 1.24
C LEU A 29 9.65 16.98 0.28
N ARG A 30 8.52 17.36 -0.32
CA ARG A 30 8.43 18.49 -1.26
C ARG A 30 8.67 19.83 -0.59
N ASP A 31 8.24 19.99 0.65
CA ASP A 31 8.51 21.20 1.44
C ASP A 31 10.01 21.41 1.64
N SER A 32 10.77 20.33 1.75
CA SER A 32 12.25 20.34 1.89
C SER A 32 13.00 20.27 0.56
N ASN A 33 12.39 19.68 -0.48
CA ASN A 33 12.98 19.53 -1.82
C ASN A 33 11.93 19.75 -2.92
N PRO A 34 11.73 21.00 -3.37
CA PRO A 34 10.73 21.32 -4.42
C PRO A 34 10.95 20.63 -5.78
N GLN A 35 12.15 20.08 -6.01
CA GLN A 35 12.48 19.32 -7.24
C GLN A 35 12.16 17.82 -7.13
N ALA A 36 11.62 17.37 -5.98
CA ALA A 36 11.25 15.97 -5.81
C ALA A 36 10.21 15.52 -6.85
N SER A 37 10.30 14.26 -7.26
CA SER A 37 9.38 13.64 -8.22
C SER A 37 7.91 13.79 -7.82
N ASP A 38 7.04 13.89 -8.80
CA ASP A 38 5.59 13.88 -8.58
C ASP A 38 5.11 12.47 -8.24
N PHE A 39 4.15 12.42 -7.31
CA PHE A 39 3.51 11.18 -6.88
C PHE A 39 1.99 11.24 -7.06
N GLU A 40 1.42 10.14 -7.53
CA GLU A 40 -0.01 9.83 -7.48
C GLU A 40 -0.22 8.70 -6.49
N ILE A 41 -0.98 8.93 -5.42
CA ILE A 41 -1.15 7.98 -4.31
C ILE A 41 -2.63 7.78 -4.07
N ALA A 42 -3.07 6.52 -4.07
CA ALA A 42 -4.45 6.14 -3.80
C ALA A 42 -4.53 4.83 -3.02
N SER A 43 -5.73 4.43 -2.64
CA SER A 43 -5.99 3.12 -2.05
C SER A 43 -7.29 2.51 -2.53
N ALA A 44 -7.38 1.18 -2.45
CA ALA A 44 -8.53 0.39 -2.86
C ALA A 44 -8.67 -0.89 -2.00
N ALA A 45 -9.76 -1.61 -2.19
CA ALA A 45 -10.06 -2.88 -1.55
C ALA A 45 -9.92 -4.05 -2.52
N THR A 46 -9.64 -5.24 -2.00
CA THR A 46 -9.85 -6.48 -2.75
C THR A 46 -11.32 -6.88 -2.76
N SER A 47 -12.09 -6.55 -1.72
CA SER A 47 -13.51 -6.91 -1.59
C SER A 47 -14.44 -5.76 -1.98
N THR A 48 -15.74 -6.08 -2.02
CA THR A 48 -16.83 -5.13 -2.26
C THR A 48 -17.61 -4.77 -1.00
N GLU A 49 -17.23 -5.31 0.15
CA GLU A 49 -18.02 -5.27 1.39
C GLU A 49 -18.25 -3.84 1.92
N GLU A 50 -17.26 -2.96 1.74
CA GLU A 50 -17.24 -1.62 2.31
C GLU A 50 -17.35 -0.49 1.27
N ILE A 51 -17.69 -0.81 0.02
CA ILE A 51 -17.75 0.21 -1.05
C ILE A 51 -18.62 1.39 -0.64
N GLY A 52 -18.07 2.60 -0.77
CA GLY A 52 -18.73 3.86 -0.44
C GLY A 52 -18.62 4.27 1.03
N ASN A 53 -18.17 3.39 1.92
CA ASN A 53 -18.01 3.70 3.33
C ASN A 53 -16.77 4.60 3.56
N PRO A 54 -16.84 5.53 4.53
CA PRO A 54 -15.69 6.36 4.90
C PRO A 54 -14.63 5.54 5.64
N VAL A 55 -13.49 6.17 5.88
CA VAL A 55 -12.45 5.61 6.76
C VAL A 55 -13.05 5.28 8.13
N TYR A 56 -12.78 4.05 8.60
CA TYR A 56 -13.29 3.56 9.87
C TYR A 56 -12.91 4.49 11.04
N PRO A 57 -13.85 4.85 11.93
CA PRO A 57 -13.60 5.91 12.92
C PRO A 57 -12.32 5.76 13.76
N PRO A 58 -11.92 4.58 14.27
CA PRO A 58 -10.65 4.43 14.99
C PRO A 58 -9.42 4.72 14.11
N ALA A 59 -9.42 4.30 12.84
CA ALA A 59 -8.35 4.62 11.90
C ALA A 59 -8.28 6.13 11.60
N ARG A 60 -9.45 6.76 11.41
CA ARG A 60 -9.55 8.21 11.23
C ARG A 60 -9.02 8.97 12.43
N ARG A 61 -9.34 8.54 13.66
CA ARG A 61 -8.81 9.15 14.90
C ARG A 61 -7.30 9.00 15.00
N MET A 62 -6.77 7.84 14.59
CA MET A 62 -5.32 7.61 14.59
C MET A 62 -4.61 8.57 13.62
N LEU A 63 -5.11 8.73 12.40
CA LEU A 63 -4.59 9.69 11.44
C LEU A 63 -4.66 11.12 11.98
N ALA A 64 -5.78 11.51 12.59
CA ALA A 64 -5.97 12.84 13.16
C ALA A 64 -4.98 13.15 14.29
N ARG A 65 -4.62 12.18 15.14
CA ARG A 65 -3.58 12.34 16.16
C ARG A 65 -2.22 12.74 15.59
N HIS A 66 -1.95 12.36 14.34
CA HIS A 66 -0.73 12.68 13.61
C HIS A 66 -0.90 13.87 12.63
N GLY A 67 -1.98 14.64 12.80
CA GLY A 67 -2.24 15.83 11.99
C GLY A 67 -2.63 15.51 10.54
N ILE A 68 -3.16 14.33 10.29
CA ILE A 68 -3.55 13.87 8.95
C ILE A 68 -5.07 13.86 8.84
N ASP A 69 -5.60 14.63 7.89
CA ASP A 69 -7.02 14.63 7.50
C ASP A 69 -7.25 13.64 6.36
N CYS A 70 -8.20 12.73 6.54
CA CYS A 70 -8.65 11.78 5.52
C CYS A 70 -10.10 12.01 5.09
N SER A 71 -10.63 13.20 5.31
CA SER A 71 -12.00 13.57 4.94
C SER A 71 -12.23 13.39 3.44
N GLY A 72 -13.42 12.92 3.09
CA GLY A 72 -13.81 12.68 1.69
C GLY A 72 -13.35 11.35 1.10
N LYS A 73 -12.45 10.62 1.79
CA LYS A 73 -12.08 9.26 1.36
C LYS A 73 -13.23 8.29 1.58
N THR A 74 -13.58 7.57 0.52
CA THR A 74 -14.53 6.45 0.58
C THR A 74 -13.89 5.19 -0.02
N ALA A 75 -14.30 4.03 0.49
CA ALA A 75 -13.82 2.75 0.01
C ALA A 75 -14.27 2.47 -1.42
N ARG A 76 -13.36 1.93 -2.22
CA ARG A 76 -13.62 1.44 -3.58
C ARG A 76 -12.91 0.12 -3.80
N GLN A 77 -13.41 -0.69 -4.71
CA GLN A 77 -12.71 -1.91 -5.11
C GLN A 77 -11.62 -1.58 -6.14
N MET A 78 -10.50 -2.29 -6.05
CA MET A 78 -9.46 -2.30 -7.08
C MET A 78 -9.98 -2.92 -8.38
N THR A 79 -9.51 -2.44 -9.50
CA THR A 79 -9.87 -2.91 -10.85
C THR A 79 -8.63 -3.31 -11.65
N VAL A 80 -8.84 -3.98 -12.80
CA VAL A 80 -7.77 -4.25 -13.76
C VAL A 80 -7.17 -2.96 -14.32
N ALA A 81 -7.99 -1.91 -14.48
CA ALA A 81 -7.51 -0.59 -14.89
C ALA A 81 -6.52 0.00 -13.87
N ASP A 82 -6.74 -0.20 -12.58
CA ASP A 82 -5.79 0.20 -11.55
C ASP A 82 -4.46 -0.55 -11.71
N TYR A 83 -4.49 -1.85 -11.94
CA TYR A 83 -3.28 -2.63 -12.17
C TYR A 83 -2.46 -2.08 -13.33
N ASN A 84 -3.11 -1.68 -14.42
CA ASN A 84 -2.42 -1.12 -15.57
C ASN A 84 -1.88 0.31 -15.31
N HIS A 85 -2.56 1.07 -14.45
CA HIS A 85 -2.28 2.49 -14.20
C HIS A 85 -1.16 2.73 -13.19
N TYR A 86 -1.12 1.96 -12.10
CA TYR A 86 -0.17 2.15 -11.02
C TYR A 86 1.14 1.40 -11.25
N ASP A 87 2.26 2.02 -10.81
CA ASP A 87 3.60 1.43 -10.89
C ASP A 87 3.84 0.46 -9.73
N TYR A 88 3.32 0.79 -8.55
CA TYR A 88 3.41 0.00 -7.32
C TYR A 88 2.02 -0.34 -6.80
N ILE A 89 1.78 -1.64 -6.55
CA ILE A 89 0.57 -2.14 -5.89
C ILE A 89 1.01 -2.80 -4.60
N VAL A 90 0.73 -2.11 -3.49
CA VAL A 90 1.26 -2.44 -2.17
C VAL A 90 0.14 -2.97 -1.27
N LEU A 91 0.25 -4.24 -0.93
CA LEU A 91 -0.73 -4.98 -0.14
C LEU A 91 -0.37 -5.00 1.34
N MET A 92 -1.35 -5.23 2.21
CA MET A 92 -1.15 -5.24 3.66
C MET A 92 -0.83 -6.64 4.20
N ASP A 93 -1.33 -7.69 3.56
CA ASP A 93 -1.16 -9.06 4.02
C ASP A 93 -1.23 -10.11 2.88
N GLN A 94 -0.90 -11.35 3.24
CA GLN A 94 -0.94 -12.50 2.32
C GLN A 94 -2.36 -12.81 1.82
N ASN A 95 -3.39 -12.49 2.61
CA ASN A 95 -4.77 -12.66 2.17
C ASN A 95 -5.12 -11.69 1.04
N ASN A 96 -4.64 -10.44 1.12
CA ASN A 96 -4.80 -9.48 0.02
C ASN A 96 -4.13 -9.99 -1.26
N LEU A 97 -2.92 -10.54 -1.16
CA LEU A 97 -2.23 -11.14 -2.31
C LEU A 97 -3.06 -12.28 -2.93
N ARG A 98 -3.56 -13.20 -2.12
CA ARG A 98 -4.41 -14.31 -2.59
C ARG A 98 -5.69 -13.80 -3.25
N ASN A 99 -6.28 -12.76 -2.73
CA ASN A 99 -7.58 -12.23 -3.17
C ASN A 99 -7.48 -11.39 -4.45
N LEU A 100 -6.29 -11.00 -4.89
CA LEU A 100 -6.10 -10.40 -6.23
C LEU A 100 -6.59 -11.32 -7.36
N ARG A 101 -6.66 -12.64 -7.14
CA ARG A 101 -7.25 -13.61 -8.08
C ARG A 101 -8.70 -13.34 -8.46
N TRP A 102 -9.41 -12.55 -7.64
CA TRP A 102 -10.80 -12.17 -7.93
C TRP A 102 -10.90 -10.93 -8.82
N ILE A 103 -9.81 -10.22 -9.00
CA ILE A 103 -9.72 -8.92 -9.68
C ILE A 103 -8.94 -9.04 -10.97
N LEU A 104 -7.77 -9.69 -10.91
CA LEU A 104 -6.86 -9.79 -12.05
C LEU A 104 -7.19 -10.99 -12.93
N PRO A 105 -7.00 -10.89 -14.27
CA PRO A 105 -6.95 -12.06 -15.13
C PRO A 105 -5.98 -13.11 -14.57
N ARG A 106 -6.33 -14.38 -14.79
CA ARG A 106 -5.60 -15.50 -14.20
C ARG A 106 -4.12 -15.51 -14.56
N ASP A 107 -3.78 -15.26 -15.80
CA ASP A 107 -2.40 -15.21 -16.30
C ASP A 107 -1.59 -14.10 -15.62
N ILE A 108 -2.18 -12.92 -15.48
CA ILE A 108 -1.56 -11.78 -14.79
C ILE A 108 -1.37 -12.11 -13.31
N TYR A 109 -2.38 -12.66 -12.65
CA TYR A 109 -2.30 -13.05 -11.25
C TYR A 109 -1.20 -14.09 -10.99
N GLU A 110 -1.16 -15.15 -11.82
CA GLU A 110 -0.16 -16.21 -11.71
C GLU A 110 1.27 -15.67 -11.93
N GLN A 111 1.44 -14.76 -12.89
CA GLN A 111 2.73 -14.10 -13.14
C GLN A 111 3.19 -13.25 -11.96
N GLU A 112 2.32 -12.40 -11.42
CA GLU A 112 2.63 -11.56 -10.24
C GLU A 112 2.94 -12.40 -9.01
N LEU A 113 2.16 -13.47 -8.76
CA LEU A 113 2.40 -14.36 -7.64
C LEU A 113 3.74 -15.09 -7.75
N ALA A 114 4.08 -15.58 -8.95
CA ALA A 114 5.36 -16.24 -9.19
C ALA A 114 6.55 -15.27 -8.99
N GLN A 115 6.42 -14.04 -9.49
CA GLN A 115 7.45 -13.02 -9.31
C GLN A 115 7.62 -12.64 -7.83
N TYR A 116 6.50 -12.40 -7.12
CA TYR A 116 6.52 -12.10 -5.68
C TYR A 116 7.23 -13.21 -4.87
N ASN A 117 6.92 -14.47 -5.14
CA ASN A 117 7.56 -15.59 -4.45
C ASN A 117 9.08 -15.66 -4.74
N LYS A 118 9.47 -15.46 -6.00
CA LYS A 118 10.88 -15.42 -6.40
C LYS A 118 11.66 -14.31 -5.68
N ASP A 119 11.07 -13.12 -5.60
CA ASP A 119 11.68 -11.96 -4.95
C ASP A 119 11.89 -12.21 -3.45
N ARG A 120 10.93 -12.85 -2.80
CA ARG A 120 11.06 -13.24 -1.37
C ARG A 120 12.12 -14.30 -1.12
N GLU A 121 12.23 -15.29 -1.97
CA GLU A 121 13.24 -16.35 -1.86
C GLU A 121 14.67 -15.80 -2.03
N SER A 122 14.83 -14.80 -2.90
CA SER A 122 16.14 -14.17 -3.15
C SER A 122 16.60 -13.22 -2.04
N ALA A 123 15.75 -12.89 -1.05
CA ALA A 123 15.97 -11.88 -0.02
C ALA A 123 16.35 -10.48 -0.56
N GLN A 124 16.07 -10.22 -1.84
CA GLN A 124 16.41 -8.99 -2.56
C GLN A 124 15.18 -8.22 -3.02
N ILE A 125 14.11 -8.18 -2.18
CA ILE A 125 12.87 -7.47 -2.53
C ILE A 125 13.16 -6.03 -2.94
N GLN A 126 14.12 -5.37 -2.29
CA GLN A 126 14.50 -3.99 -2.58
C GLN A 126 15.17 -3.81 -3.95
N ASP A 127 15.83 -4.84 -4.48
CA ASP A 127 16.51 -4.79 -5.79
C ASP A 127 15.61 -5.29 -6.93
N ALA A 128 14.61 -6.12 -6.63
CA ALA A 128 13.75 -6.75 -7.64
C ALA A 128 12.87 -5.74 -8.40
N HIS A 129 12.43 -4.68 -7.76
CA HIS A 129 11.66 -3.62 -8.42
C HIS A 129 12.47 -2.77 -9.41
N ASN A 130 13.80 -2.91 -9.43
CA ASN A 130 14.64 -2.28 -10.44
C ASN A 130 14.65 -3.00 -11.80
N SER A 131 14.06 -4.20 -11.90
CA SER A 131 14.20 -5.05 -13.07
C SER A 131 12.93 -5.25 -13.90
N GLN A 132 11.97 -4.32 -13.94
CA GLN A 132 10.68 -4.48 -14.64
C GLN A 132 9.90 -5.76 -14.24
N ALA A 133 10.23 -6.35 -13.10
CA ALA A 133 9.52 -7.48 -12.49
C ALA A 133 8.16 -7.02 -11.93
N GLY A 134 7.45 -7.85 -11.23
CA GLY A 134 6.08 -7.60 -10.78
C GLY A 134 5.83 -6.25 -10.08
N LYS A 135 4.62 -5.77 -10.18
CA LYS A 135 4.17 -4.53 -9.51
C LYS A 135 3.71 -4.75 -8.08
N VAL A 136 3.44 -6.00 -7.71
CA VAL A 136 2.79 -6.38 -6.46
C VAL A 136 3.82 -6.67 -5.36
N SER A 137 3.62 -6.06 -4.19
CA SER A 137 4.47 -6.28 -3.01
C SER A 137 3.64 -6.18 -1.73
N LEU A 138 4.18 -6.66 -0.61
CA LEU A 138 3.63 -6.43 0.72
C LEU A 138 4.34 -5.24 1.39
N LEU A 139 3.59 -4.44 2.13
CA LEU A 139 4.11 -3.21 2.74
C LEU A 139 5.29 -3.49 3.68
N MET A 140 5.19 -4.52 4.51
CA MET A 140 6.22 -4.84 5.49
C MET A 140 7.50 -5.43 4.89
N ASP A 141 7.42 -5.98 3.67
CA ASP A 141 8.60 -6.44 2.95
C ASP A 141 9.59 -5.27 2.68
N TRP A 142 9.07 -4.08 2.40
CA TRP A 142 9.89 -2.87 2.23
C TRP A 142 10.67 -2.47 3.48
N ALA A 143 10.10 -2.76 4.65
CA ALA A 143 10.77 -2.56 5.95
C ALA A 143 11.71 -3.73 6.34
N GLY A 144 11.91 -4.70 5.46
CA GLY A 144 12.72 -5.89 5.75
C GLY A 144 12.07 -6.84 6.75
N LYS A 145 10.76 -6.77 6.92
CA LYS A 145 9.99 -7.61 7.87
C LYS A 145 9.14 -8.62 7.14
N ASN A 146 9.44 -9.90 7.35
CA ASN A 146 8.70 -11.00 6.75
C ASN A 146 7.41 -11.31 7.53
N ARG A 147 6.49 -10.34 7.57
CA ARG A 147 5.18 -10.47 8.22
C ARG A 147 4.15 -9.51 7.62
N ASP A 148 2.88 -9.79 7.88
CA ASP A 148 1.76 -8.95 7.49
C ASP A 148 1.66 -7.68 8.37
N VAL A 149 1.00 -6.66 7.87
CA VAL A 149 0.37 -5.62 8.70
C VAL A 149 -0.86 -6.24 9.36
N ALA A 150 -0.85 -6.36 10.67
CA ALA A 150 -1.98 -6.93 11.41
C ALA A 150 -3.27 -6.14 11.14
N ASP A 151 -4.38 -6.85 10.95
CA ASP A 151 -5.65 -6.22 10.69
C ASP A 151 -6.26 -5.70 12.01
N PRO A 152 -6.37 -4.37 12.19
CA PRO A 152 -6.84 -3.77 13.42
C PRO A 152 -8.34 -4.00 13.66
N TRP A 153 -9.09 -4.43 12.65
CA TRP A 153 -10.47 -4.89 12.79
C TRP A 153 -10.56 -6.08 13.75
N TYR A 154 -9.57 -7.01 13.70
CA TYR A 154 -9.53 -8.18 14.56
C TYR A 154 -8.75 -7.94 15.86
N THR A 155 -7.64 -7.21 15.81
CA THR A 155 -6.76 -6.99 16.97
C THR A 155 -7.23 -5.85 17.86
N GLY A 156 -7.94 -4.86 17.31
CA GLY A 156 -8.26 -3.60 17.99
C GLY A 156 -7.07 -2.67 18.19
N ASP A 157 -5.87 -3.06 17.75
CA ASP A 157 -4.62 -2.32 17.98
C ASP A 157 -4.27 -1.42 16.78
N PHE A 158 -4.89 -0.25 16.75
CA PHE A 158 -4.65 0.76 15.70
C PHE A 158 -3.27 1.44 15.84
N GLU A 159 -2.67 1.46 17.03
CA GLU A 159 -1.32 1.97 17.23
C GLU A 159 -0.29 1.08 16.54
N ALA A 160 -0.37 -0.25 16.72
CA ALA A 160 0.50 -1.19 16.02
C ALA A 160 0.37 -1.08 14.51
N THR A 161 -0.86 -0.92 14.00
CA THR A 161 -1.11 -0.70 12.57
C THR A 161 -0.48 0.61 12.09
N TRP A 162 -0.60 1.68 12.85
CA TRP A 162 0.01 2.95 12.53
C TRP A 162 1.54 2.83 12.42
N GLN A 163 2.18 2.19 13.40
CA GLN A 163 3.63 1.99 13.41
C GLN A 163 4.10 1.21 12.19
N ASP A 164 3.43 0.10 11.86
CA ASP A 164 3.74 -0.71 10.68
C ASP A 164 3.57 0.08 9.39
N VAL A 165 2.46 0.79 9.25
CA VAL A 165 2.17 1.59 8.06
C VAL A 165 3.19 2.71 7.89
N ASN A 166 3.52 3.42 8.97
CA ASN A 166 4.50 4.50 8.92
C ASN A 166 5.90 3.99 8.57
N GLU A 167 6.32 2.87 9.16
CA GLU A 167 7.61 2.24 8.87
C GLU A 167 7.68 1.74 7.42
N GLY A 168 6.66 1.00 6.98
CA GLY A 168 6.63 0.45 5.62
C GLY A 168 6.55 1.54 4.54
N CYS A 169 5.74 2.57 4.73
CA CYS A 169 5.65 3.70 3.81
C CYS A 169 6.97 4.50 3.75
N THR A 170 7.63 4.70 4.88
CA THR A 170 8.94 5.38 4.93
C THR A 170 9.99 4.59 4.16
N ALA A 171 10.06 3.28 4.38
CA ALA A 171 11.00 2.39 3.68
C ALA A 171 10.75 2.36 2.17
N LEU A 172 9.48 2.24 1.75
CA LEU A 172 9.10 2.28 0.34
C LEU A 172 9.49 3.60 -0.31
N LEU A 173 9.20 4.73 0.33
CA LEU A 173 9.57 6.05 -0.21
C LEU A 173 11.08 6.20 -0.35
N GLN A 174 11.86 5.77 0.65
CA GLN A 174 13.33 5.81 0.59
C GLN A 174 13.88 4.95 -0.56
N HIS A 175 13.29 3.76 -0.79
CA HIS A 175 13.65 2.91 -1.91
C HIS A 175 13.38 3.61 -3.25
N ILE A 176 12.19 4.16 -3.41
CA ILE A 176 11.81 4.88 -4.64
C ILE A 176 12.78 6.04 -4.92
N LEU A 177 13.12 6.83 -3.90
CA LEU A 177 14.01 7.99 -4.06
C LEU A 177 15.45 7.62 -4.39
N LYS A 178 15.93 6.43 -4.00
CA LYS A 178 17.26 5.94 -4.35
C LYS A 178 17.35 5.50 -5.81
N ASN A 179 16.22 5.14 -6.41
CA ASN A 179 16.15 4.54 -7.74
C ASN A 179 15.45 5.44 -8.79
N SER A 180 15.20 6.70 -8.45
CA SER A 180 14.53 7.69 -9.32
C SER A 180 15.50 8.62 -10.02
#